data_c3f4bdc7fc5fa0d9f6c34173dd45e803
#
_entry.id   c3f4bdc7fc5fa0d9f6c34173dd45e803
#
_cell.length_a   1.000
_cell.length_b   1.000
_cell.length_c   1.000
_cell.angle_alpha   90.00
_cell.angle_beta   90.00
_cell.angle_gamma   90.00
#
_symmetry.space_group_name_H-M   'P 1'
#
loop_
_entity.id
_entity.type
_entity.pdbx_description
1 polymer ?
#
loop_
_entity_poly.entity_id
_entity_poly.type
_entity_poly.pdbx_seq_one_letter_code
_entity_poly.pdbx_strand_id
1 'polypeptide(L)'
;MPPKPLATEILQPQADPYQHPYLKLVTDENGLRYLDIDNPKATARIALQGAHVVQWQPKTAAQPVLWLSDHARYVAGRSIRGGVPLCWPWFGAHPTDSTLCSHGFARVIPWELLHVSASETGAMRLIFQMQVTPETERQLSYPFRLVLTVTIGNRLKLDLATTNLAHHPFVIGEAYHTYFNVSDIANVSVTGLEDCMYSDKVMGYARQIEHGALCFEREFDRVFLHHNGDCILNDPGYQRRIRISKSGSNTTVVWTPWADKAHATGDMGTGDEWRRMVCIETANALENMVVINPNKTHVLTAEYSVEAL
;
A
#
# COMPACT_ATOMS: atom_id res chain seq x y z
N MET A 1 26.08 -6.26 11.34
CA MET A 1 25.79 -5.99 9.91
C MET A 1 24.29 -6.08 9.79
N PRO A 2 23.60 -5.09 9.20
CA PRO A 2 22.19 -5.25 8.86
C PRO A 2 22.06 -6.39 7.87
N PRO A 3 21.02 -7.24 7.96
CA PRO A 3 20.82 -8.32 6.99
C PRO A 3 20.68 -7.70 5.59
N LYS A 4 21.41 -8.27 4.61
CA LYS A 4 21.25 -7.89 3.21
C LYS A 4 19.76 -7.98 2.83
N PRO A 5 19.22 -7.00 2.10
CA PRO A 5 17.87 -7.13 1.60
C PRO A 5 17.80 -8.32 0.63
N LEU A 6 17.01 -9.32 0.99
CA LEU A 6 16.81 -10.56 0.20
C LEU A 6 16.14 -10.33 -1.16
N ALA A 7 15.81 -9.10 -1.51
CA ALA A 7 15.21 -8.70 -2.77
C ALA A 7 16.11 -8.91 -4.01
N THR A 8 17.40 -9.27 -3.83
CA THR A 8 18.36 -9.48 -4.91
C THR A 8 18.65 -10.96 -5.20
N GLU A 9 18.23 -11.88 -4.34
CA GLU A 9 18.37 -13.31 -4.62
C GLU A 9 17.20 -13.81 -5.48
N ILE A 10 17.49 -14.58 -6.51
CA ILE A 10 16.47 -15.34 -7.25
C ILE A 10 16.06 -16.46 -6.31
N LEU A 11 15.01 -16.23 -5.54
CA LEU A 11 14.44 -17.25 -4.66
C LEU A 11 13.84 -18.36 -5.54
N GLN A 12 14.33 -19.59 -5.35
CA GLN A 12 13.63 -20.74 -5.90
C GLN A 12 12.26 -20.84 -5.20
N PRO A 13 11.17 -21.00 -5.96
CA PRO A 13 9.85 -21.20 -5.37
C PRO A 13 9.86 -22.38 -4.38
N GLN A 14 9.19 -22.22 -3.25
CA GLN A 14 8.96 -23.32 -2.33
C GLN A 14 8.04 -24.34 -3.00
N ALA A 15 8.25 -25.64 -2.78
CA ALA A 15 7.48 -26.71 -3.45
C ALA A 15 5.96 -26.55 -3.24
N ASP A 16 5.55 -26.17 -2.04
CA ASP A 16 4.17 -25.78 -1.73
C ASP A 16 4.17 -24.67 -0.67
N PRO A 17 4.12 -23.39 -1.06
CA PRO A 17 4.14 -22.28 -0.13
C PRO A 17 2.82 -22.10 0.62
N TYR A 18 1.75 -22.81 0.23
CA TYR A 18 0.43 -22.70 0.87
C TYR A 18 0.30 -23.60 2.10
N GLN A 19 1.19 -24.58 2.28
CA GLN A 19 1.18 -25.48 3.45
C GLN A 19 1.97 -24.86 4.62
N HIS A 20 1.30 -24.05 5.42
CA HIS A 20 1.87 -23.50 6.65
C HIS A 20 0.78 -23.45 7.74
N PRO A 21 1.09 -23.80 9.04
CA PRO A 21 0.07 -23.90 10.10
C PRO A 21 -0.69 -22.60 10.38
N TYR A 22 -0.13 -21.44 10.06
CA TYR A 22 -0.74 -20.13 10.27
C TYR A 22 -1.36 -19.53 9.00
N LEU A 23 -1.45 -20.29 7.90
CA LEU A 23 -1.92 -19.80 6.61
C LEU A 23 -3.00 -20.71 6.06
N LYS A 24 -4.09 -20.12 5.59
CA LYS A 24 -5.18 -20.81 4.90
C LYS A 24 -5.47 -20.12 3.58
N LEU A 25 -5.43 -20.88 2.48
CA LEU A 25 -5.91 -20.42 1.18
C LEU A 25 -7.43 -20.53 1.12
N VAL A 26 -8.09 -19.43 0.77
CA VAL A 26 -9.56 -19.32 0.67
C VAL A 26 -9.92 -18.76 -0.70
N THR A 27 -11.00 -19.26 -1.29
CA THR A 27 -11.59 -18.70 -2.51
C THR A 27 -12.98 -18.18 -2.18
N ASP A 28 -13.29 -16.93 -2.57
CA ASP A 28 -14.62 -16.36 -2.36
C ASP A 28 -15.61 -16.83 -3.44
N GLU A 29 -16.87 -16.39 -3.32
CA GLU A 29 -17.95 -16.71 -4.25
C GLU A 29 -17.72 -16.16 -5.68
N ASN A 30 -16.88 -15.13 -5.82
CA ASN A 30 -16.51 -14.52 -7.09
C ASN A 30 -15.24 -15.12 -7.71
N GLY A 31 -14.65 -16.13 -7.06
CA GLY A 31 -13.44 -16.82 -7.53
C GLY A 31 -12.13 -16.11 -7.17
N LEU A 32 -12.16 -15.02 -6.40
CA LEU A 32 -10.94 -14.39 -5.91
C LEU A 32 -10.32 -15.23 -4.78
N ARG A 33 -9.00 -15.36 -4.83
CA ARG A 33 -8.23 -16.15 -3.87
C ARG A 33 -7.56 -15.26 -2.84
N TYR A 34 -7.63 -15.66 -1.58
CA TYR A 34 -7.06 -14.96 -0.44
C TYR A 34 -6.21 -15.91 0.41
N LEU A 35 -5.25 -15.31 1.08
CA LEU A 35 -4.50 -15.94 2.17
C LEU A 35 -5.02 -15.38 3.48
N ASP A 36 -5.68 -16.20 4.28
CA ASP A 36 -6.01 -15.90 5.66
C ASP A 36 -4.85 -16.31 6.55
N ILE A 37 -4.36 -15.40 7.35
CA ILE A 37 -3.21 -15.57 8.22
C ILE A 37 -3.65 -15.31 9.65
N ASP A 38 -3.36 -16.29 10.52
CA ASP A 38 -3.56 -16.18 11.98
C ASP A 38 -2.30 -16.71 12.68
N ASN A 39 -1.34 -15.84 12.90
CA ASN A 39 -0.09 -16.16 13.56
C ASN A 39 -0.11 -15.70 15.04
N PRO A 40 0.89 -16.05 15.88
CA PRO A 40 0.93 -15.66 17.30
C PRO A 40 0.89 -14.14 17.55
N LYS A 41 1.16 -13.30 16.55
CA LYS A 41 1.30 -11.85 16.68
C LYS A 41 0.17 -11.04 16.04
N ALA A 42 -0.43 -11.56 14.97
CA ALA A 42 -1.43 -10.80 14.19
C ALA A 42 -2.35 -11.72 13.40
N THR A 43 -3.50 -11.17 13.00
CA THR A 43 -4.32 -11.68 11.92
C THR A 43 -4.16 -10.80 10.69
N ALA A 44 -4.26 -11.40 9.50
CA ALA A 44 -4.23 -10.66 8.24
C ALA A 44 -4.97 -11.42 7.14
N ARG A 45 -5.42 -10.69 6.12
CA ARG A 45 -5.92 -11.27 4.86
C ARG A 45 -5.23 -10.60 3.70
N ILE A 46 -4.73 -11.39 2.75
CA ILE A 46 -4.06 -10.92 1.54
C ILE A 46 -4.76 -11.51 0.33
N ALA A 47 -5.26 -10.65 -0.58
CA ALA A 47 -5.75 -11.11 -1.87
C ALA A 47 -4.56 -11.44 -2.78
N LEU A 48 -4.60 -12.59 -3.48
CA LEU A 48 -3.57 -12.93 -4.47
C LEU A 48 -3.58 -11.99 -5.67
N GLN A 49 -4.74 -11.40 -5.99
CA GLN A 49 -4.81 -10.28 -6.92
C GLN A 49 -4.19 -9.05 -6.27
N GLY A 50 -3.13 -8.53 -6.87
CA GLY A 50 -2.40 -7.36 -6.38
C GLY A 50 -1.46 -7.63 -5.20
N ALA A 51 -1.35 -8.89 -4.73
CA ALA A 51 -0.75 -9.23 -3.43
C ALA A 51 -1.23 -8.27 -2.32
N HIS A 52 -2.52 -7.92 -2.39
CA HIS A 52 -3.15 -6.81 -1.69
C HIS A 52 -3.47 -7.19 -0.25
N VAL A 53 -2.77 -6.59 0.71
CA VAL A 53 -3.10 -6.74 2.14
C VAL A 53 -4.40 -5.99 2.41
N VAL A 54 -5.53 -6.70 2.48
CA VAL A 54 -6.86 -6.11 2.69
C VAL A 54 -7.19 -5.94 4.17
N GLN A 55 -6.60 -6.77 5.04
CA GLN A 55 -6.76 -6.67 6.49
C GLN A 55 -5.45 -6.97 7.19
N TRP A 56 -5.18 -6.25 8.27
CA TRP A 56 -4.13 -6.55 9.24
C TRP A 56 -4.50 -5.97 10.60
N GLN A 57 -4.36 -6.81 11.62
CA GLN A 57 -4.59 -6.44 13.01
C GLN A 57 -3.60 -7.17 13.92
N PRO A 58 -2.67 -6.44 14.59
CA PRO A 58 -1.88 -7.01 15.67
C PRO A 58 -2.80 -7.51 16.80
N LYS A 59 -2.48 -8.64 17.42
CA LYS A 59 -3.28 -9.17 18.55
C LYS A 59 -3.27 -8.26 19.78
N THR A 60 -2.37 -7.30 19.82
CA THR A 60 -2.30 -6.24 20.83
C THR A 60 -3.19 -5.03 20.52
N ALA A 61 -3.74 -4.92 19.31
CA ALA A 61 -4.59 -3.82 18.91
C ALA A 61 -6.08 -4.19 19.06
N ALA A 62 -6.82 -3.39 19.80
CA ALA A 62 -8.24 -3.62 20.03
C ALA A 62 -9.12 -3.36 18.77
N GLN A 63 -8.63 -2.52 17.86
CA GLN A 63 -9.35 -2.11 16.65
C GLN A 63 -8.55 -2.46 15.39
N PRO A 64 -9.21 -2.76 14.25
CA PRO A 64 -8.54 -2.93 12.97
C PRO A 64 -7.63 -1.73 12.64
N VAL A 65 -6.49 -2.00 12.00
CA VAL A 65 -5.54 -0.95 11.60
C VAL A 65 -5.84 -0.47 10.19
N LEU A 66 -6.17 -1.39 9.31
CA LEU A 66 -6.54 -1.07 7.93
C LEU A 66 -8.05 -0.95 7.81
N TRP A 67 -8.49 0.04 7.02
CA TRP A 67 -9.88 0.21 6.64
C TRP A 67 -10.16 -0.55 5.34
N LEU A 68 -11.32 -1.18 5.26
CA LEU A 68 -11.84 -1.86 4.09
C LEU A 68 -13.29 -1.42 3.92
N SER A 69 -13.68 -1.00 2.72
CA SER A 69 -15.06 -0.60 2.47
C SER A 69 -16.02 -1.78 2.55
N ASP A 70 -17.14 -1.60 3.23
CA ASP A 70 -18.25 -2.58 3.26
C ASP A 70 -18.91 -2.71 1.87
N HIS A 71 -18.65 -1.75 0.94
CA HIS A 71 -19.11 -1.73 -0.44
C HIS A 71 -17.99 -2.05 -1.45
N ALA A 72 -16.85 -2.55 -0.98
CA ALA A 72 -15.74 -2.93 -1.86
C ALA A 72 -16.19 -3.97 -2.89
N ARG A 73 -15.73 -3.80 -4.13
CA ARG A 73 -16.06 -4.73 -5.23
C ARG A 73 -14.99 -5.81 -5.33
N TYR A 74 -15.38 -7.03 -5.06
CA TYR A 74 -14.51 -8.20 -5.13
C TYR A 74 -14.65 -8.86 -6.51
N VAL A 75 -14.03 -8.27 -7.53
CA VAL A 75 -14.12 -8.69 -8.93
C VAL A 75 -12.73 -8.80 -9.53
N ALA A 76 -12.46 -9.88 -10.27
CA ALA A 76 -11.21 -10.09 -10.98
C ALA A 76 -10.92 -8.91 -11.93
N GLY A 77 -9.68 -8.42 -11.93
CA GLY A 77 -9.25 -7.27 -12.73
C GLY A 77 -9.73 -5.91 -12.21
N ARG A 78 -10.40 -5.86 -11.06
CA ARG A 78 -10.83 -4.62 -10.39
C ARG A 78 -10.11 -4.41 -9.08
N SER A 79 -9.78 -3.15 -8.78
CA SER A 79 -9.17 -2.79 -7.49
C SER A 79 -10.18 -2.92 -6.35
N ILE A 80 -9.77 -3.54 -5.25
CA ILE A 80 -10.54 -3.61 -4.00
C ILE A 80 -10.36 -2.29 -3.24
N ARG A 81 -11.46 -1.70 -2.73
CA ARG A 81 -11.44 -0.44 -2.01
C ARG A 81 -11.07 -0.64 -0.54
N GLY A 82 -9.89 -0.18 -0.13
CA GLY A 82 -9.37 -0.30 1.24
C GLY A 82 -8.10 -1.12 1.31
N GLY A 83 -7.61 -1.41 2.52
CA GLY A 83 -6.35 -2.12 2.73
C GLY A 83 -5.13 -1.37 2.22
N VAL A 84 -4.22 -2.07 1.55
CA VAL A 84 -2.96 -1.53 1.00
C VAL A 84 -2.85 -1.89 -0.48
N PRO A 85 -3.63 -1.28 -1.39
CA PRO A 85 -3.45 -1.50 -2.82
C PRO A 85 -2.14 -0.92 -3.33
N LEU A 86 -1.47 -1.62 -4.24
CA LEU A 86 -0.23 -1.19 -4.87
C LEU A 86 -0.53 -0.27 -6.06
N CYS A 87 0.09 0.90 -6.10
CA CYS A 87 0.18 1.74 -7.28
C CYS A 87 1.53 1.46 -7.95
N TRP A 88 1.53 0.92 -9.17
CA TRP A 88 2.73 0.61 -9.95
C TRP A 88 2.34 0.23 -11.39
N PRO A 89 3.04 0.63 -12.47
CA PRO A 89 4.27 1.42 -12.49
C PRO A 89 4.06 2.94 -12.62
N TRP A 90 2.85 3.44 -12.45
CA TRP A 90 2.56 4.87 -12.37
C TRP A 90 1.59 5.19 -11.24
N PHE A 91 1.70 6.40 -10.72
CA PHE A 91 0.83 6.96 -9.70
C PHE A 91 -0.14 7.97 -10.33
N GLY A 92 -1.43 7.90 -9.99
CA GLY A 92 -2.46 8.73 -10.61
C GLY A 92 -2.86 8.26 -12.01
N ALA A 93 -3.31 9.18 -12.85
CA ALA A 93 -3.64 8.90 -14.26
C ALA A 93 -2.36 8.55 -15.04
N HIS A 94 -2.51 7.71 -16.08
CA HIS A 94 -1.39 7.43 -16.98
C HIS A 94 -1.00 8.71 -17.74
N PRO A 95 0.31 9.03 -17.85
CA PRO A 95 0.74 10.35 -18.35
C PRO A 95 0.37 10.64 -19.82
N THR A 96 0.22 9.62 -20.65
CA THR A 96 0.00 9.77 -22.10
C THR A 96 -1.19 8.99 -22.65
N ASP A 97 -1.78 8.08 -21.88
CA ASP A 97 -2.89 7.23 -22.32
C ASP A 97 -4.01 7.21 -21.27
N SER A 98 -5.07 7.99 -21.51
CA SER A 98 -6.23 8.08 -20.61
C SER A 98 -7.12 6.83 -20.60
N THR A 99 -6.89 5.87 -21.50
CA THR A 99 -7.63 4.59 -21.53
C THR A 99 -7.13 3.60 -20.51
N LEU A 100 -5.89 3.77 -20.03
CA LEU A 100 -5.29 2.93 -18.99
C LEU A 100 -5.80 3.31 -17.59
N CYS A 101 -5.88 2.32 -16.74
CA CYS A 101 -6.40 2.52 -15.38
C CYS A 101 -5.47 3.43 -14.57
N SER A 102 -6.05 4.28 -13.73
CA SER A 102 -5.27 5.07 -12.77
C SER A 102 -4.48 4.18 -11.82
N HIS A 103 -3.30 4.64 -11.42
CA HIS A 103 -2.41 3.99 -10.47
C HIS A 103 -1.78 2.67 -10.94
N GLY A 104 -1.69 2.45 -12.25
CA GLY A 104 -1.05 1.28 -12.82
C GLY A 104 -1.85 0.00 -12.68
N PHE A 105 -1.21 -1.11 -13.03
CA PHE A 105 -1.85 -2.41 -13.16
C PHE A 105 -1.51 -3.40 -12.04
N ALA A 106 -0.48 -3.14 -11.22
CA ALA A 106 0.00 -4.13 -10.24
C ALA A 106 -1.09 -4.62 -9.29
N ARG A 107 -2.02 -3.75 -8.89
CA ARG A 107 -3.12 -4.04 -7.95
C ARG A 107 -4.26 -4.88 -8.51
N VAL A 108 -4.31 -5.06 -9.84
CA VAL A 108 -5.39 -5.81 -10.51
C VAL A 108 -4.91 -7.09 -11.19
N ILE A 109 -3.59 -7.31 -11.20
CA ILE A 109 -2.97 -8.51 -11.77
C ILE A 109 -2.79 -9.58 -10.68
N PRO A 110 -2.95 -10.89 -11.01
CA PRO A 110 -2.60 -11.96 -10.08
C PRO A 110 -1.10 -11.99 -9.74
N TRP A 111 -0.81 -12.29 -8.49
CA TRP A 111 0.55 -12.50 -7.98
C TRP A 111 0.71 -13.94 -7.52
N GLU A 112 1.89 -14.49 -7.70
CA GLU A 112 2.26 -15.81 -7.25
C GLU A 112 2.94 -15.73 -5.89
N LEU A 113 2.51 -16.58 -4.94
CA LEU A 113 3.20 -16.76 -3.68
C LEU A 113 4.39 -17.69 -3.89
N LEU A 114 5.61 -17.18 -3.74
CA LEU A 114 6.84 -17.96 -3.96
C LEU A 114 7.35 -18.64 -2.69
N HIS A 115 7.20 -17.98 -1.54
CA HIS A 115 7.80 -18.46 -0.30
C HIS A 115 7.04 -17.97 0.93
N VAL A 116 6.95 -18.84 1.95
CA VAL A 116 6.42 -18.53 3.27
C VAL A 116 7.40 -19.04 4.32
N SER A 117 7.67 -18.21 5.31
CA SER A 117 8.46 -18.57 6.49
C SER A 117 7.92 -17.87 7.73
N ALA A 118 8.20 -18.45 8.90
CA ALA A 118 7.92 -17.82 10.19
C ALA A 118 9.23 -17.62 10.96
N SER A 119 9.33 -16.49 11.66
CA SER A 119 10.44 -16.25 12.59
C SER A 119 10.21 -17.01 13.90
N GLU A 120 11.26 -17.15 14.71
CA GLU A 120 11.17 -17.72 16.06
C GLU A 120 10.17 -16.97 16.95
N THR A 121 9.96 -15.68 16.71
CA THR A 121 8.98 -14.85 17.44
C THR A 121 7.55 -15.00 16.90
N GLY A 122 7.33 -15.79 15.86
CA GLY A 122 6.03 -16.09 15.25
C GLY A 122 5.56 -15.05 14.21
N ALA A 123 6.37 -14.07 13.84
CA ALA A 123 6.06 -13.21 12.70
C ALA A 123 6.22 -14.00 11.38
N MET A 124 5.28 -13.82 10.45
CA MET A 124 5.31 -14.49 9.16
C MET A 124 5.86 -13.57 8.07
N ARG A 125 6.63 -14.15 7.16
CA ARG A 125 7.15 -13.50 5.97
C ARG A 125 6.66 -14.25 4.73
N LEU A 126 6.01 -13.51 3.83
CA LEU A 126 5.48 -14.01 2.57
C LEU A 126 6.16 -13.25 1.42
N ILE A 127 6.53 -13.96 0.37
CA ILE A 127 7.18 -13.38 -0.81
C ILE A 127 6.31 -13.67 -2.02
N PHE A 128 5.88 -12.59 -2.68
CA PHE A 128 5.05 -12.65 -3.88
C PHE A 128 5.82 -12.10 -5.09
N GLN A 129 5.56 -12.67 -6.25
CA GLN A 129 6.03 -12.12 -7.53
C GLN A 129 4.84 -11.84 -8.43
N MET A 130 4.83 -10.66 -9.04
CA MET A 130 3.81 -10.32 -10.03
C MET A 130 3.99 -11.16 -11.29
N GLN A 131 2.89 -11.68 -11.83
CA GLN A 131 2.90 -12.36 -13.11
C GLN A 131 2.96 -11.33 -14.24
N VAL A 132 3.97 -11.44 -15.09
CA VAL A 132 4.05 -10.66 -16.32
C VAL A 132 3.17 -11.34 -17.38
N THR A 133 2.31 -10.56 -18.02
CA THR A 133 1.37 -11.01 -19.04
C THR A 133 1.53 -10.20 -20.32
N PRO A 134 1.07 -10.66 -21.49
CA PRO A 134 1.08 -9.86 -22.71
C PRO A 134 0.39 -8.49 -22.55
N GLU A 135 -0.60 -8.41 -21.66
CA GLU A 135 -1.29 -7.15 -21.36
C GLU A 135 -0.38 -6.18 -20.58
N THR A 136 0.31 -6.65 -19.57
CA THR A 136 1.25 -5.80 -18.80
C THR A 136 2.46 -5.39 -19.63
N GLU A 137 2.94 -6.23 -20.56
CA GLU A 137 4.01 -5.91 -21.50
C GLU A 137 3.61 -4.83 -22.50
N ARG A 138 2.33 -4.78 -22.94
CA ARG A 138 1.82 -3.69 -23.77
C ARG A 138 1.76 -2.36 -23.03
N GLN A 139 1.45 -2.39 -21.73
CA GLN A 139 1.34 -1.19 -20.89
C GLN A 139 2.70 -0.68 -20.42
N LEU A 140 3.67 -1.57 -20.23
CA LEU A 140 5.06 -1.25 -19.89
C LEU A 140 6.00 -2.14 -20.69
N SER A 141 6.54 -1.60 -21.79
CA SER A 141 7.38 -2.34 -22.74
C SER A 141 8.81 -2.62 -22.28
N TYR A 142 9.13 -2.37 -21.02
CA TYR A 142 10.44 -2.65 -20.44
C TYR A 142 10.40 -3.97 -19.66
N PRO A 143 11.34 -4.91 -19.89
CA PRO A 143 11.47 -6.09 -19.06
C PRO A 143 11.77 -5.71 -17.61
N PHE A 144 11.01 -6.27 -16.69
CA PHE A 144 11.15 -6.01 -15.25
C PHE A 144 10.86 -7.26 -14.42
N ARG A 145 11.23 -7.22 -13.15
CA ARG A 145 10.76 -8.14 -12.12
C ARG A 145 10.21 -7.32 -10.96
N LEU A 146 9.02 -7.66 -10.51
CA LEU A 146 8.36 -7.00 -9.38
C LEU A 146 8.07 -8.04 -8.30
N VAL A 147 8.66 -7.84 -7.12
CA VAL A 147 8.55 -8.75 -5.96
C VAL A 147 8.09 -7.96 -4.75
N LEU A 148 7.05 -8.44 -4.08
CA LEU A 148 6.59 -7.90 -2.81
C LEU A 148 6.92 -8.88 -1.69
N THR A 149 7.62 -8.41 -0.66
CA THR A 149 7.77 -9.12 0.60
C THR A 149 6.84 -8.50 1.65
N VAL A 150 5.97 -9.32 2.24
CA VAL A 150 5.06 -8.91 3.32
C VAL A 150 5.50 -9.60 4.60
N THR A 151 5.81 -8.82 5.65
CA THR A 151 6.10 -9.36 6.98
C THR A 151 4.96 -8.99 7.93
N ILE A 152 4.30 -10.01 8.49
CA ILE A 152 3.10 -9.90 9.32
C ILE A 152 3.43 -10.30 10.76
N GLY A 153 3.34 -9.33 11.66
CA GLY A 153 3.59 -9.49 13.08
C GLY A 153 2.92 -8.37 13.88
N ASN A 154 3.52 -7.98 15.02
CA ASN A 154 3.10 -6.77 15.74
C ASN A 154 3.29 -5.49 14.91
N ARG A 155 4.07 -5.60 13.83
CA ARG A 155 4.21 -4.62 12.76
C ARG A 155 3.84 -5.27 11.44
N LEU A 156 3.33 -4.47 10.51
CA LEU A 156 3.18 -4.86 9.12
C LEU A 156 4.28 -4.16 8.33
N LYS A 157 5.16 -4.94 7.70
CA LYS A 157 6.20 -4.40 6.82
C LYS A 157 6.00 -4.88 5.40
N LEU A 158 6.14 -3.97 4.45
CA LEU A 158 5.98 -4.17 3.02
C LEU A 158 7.25 -3.70 2.32
N ASP A 159 7.91 -4.57 1.56
CA ASP A 159 9.08 -4.26 0.74
C ASP A 159 8.75 -4.58 -0.72
N LEU A 160 8.53 -3.55 -1.57
CA LEU A 160 8.28 -3.70 -3.00
C LEU A 160 9.58 -3.48 -3.77
N ALA A 161 10.12 -4.54 -4.34
CA ALA A 161 11.35 -4.53 -5.11
C ALA A 161 11.06 -4.52 -6.61
N THR A 162 11.41 -3.42 -7.29
CA THR A 162 11.37 -3.28 -8.75
C THR A 162 12.76 -3.45 -9.31
N THR A 163 13.00 -4.51 -10.10
CA THR A 163 14.27 -4.74 -10.80
C THR A 163 14.12 -4.41 -12.27
N ASN A 164 14.96 -3.54 -12.78
CA ASN A 164 15.08 -3.26 -14.20
C ASN A 164 15.90 -4.37 -14.90
N LEU A 165 15.25 -5.12 -15.79
CA LEU A 165 15.88 -6.17 -16.60
C LEU A 165 16.16 -5.69 -18.06
N ALA A 166 15.82 -4.43 -18.39
CA ALA A 166 16.11 -3.82 -19.68
C ALA A 166 17.58 -3.36 -19.77
N HIS A 167 18.00 -3.02 -20.99
CA HIS A 167 19.35 -2.49 -21.26
C HIS A 167 19.44 -0.96 -21.14
N HIS A 168 18.35 -0.28 -20.79
CA HIS A 168 18.28 1.17 -20.62
C HIS A 168 17.45 1.51 -19.36
N PRO A 169 17.62 2.70 -18.78
CA PRO A 169 16.85 3.11 -17.61
C PRO A 169 15.38 3.30 -17.97
N PHE A 170 14.48 3.05 -16.99
CA PHE A 170 13.10 3.44 -17.06
C PHE A 170 12.65 4.14 -15.78
N VAL A 171 11.55 4.86 -15.86
CA VAL A 171 11.00 5.66 -14.76
C VAL A 171 9.71 5.01 -14.29
N ILE A 172 9.53 4.95 -12.97
CA ILE A 172 8.29 4.49 -12.34
C ILE A 172 7.75 5.53 -11.35
N GLY A 173 6.42 5.58 -11.25
CA GLY A 173 5.70 6.11 -10.10
C GLY A 173 5.12 4.93 -9.30
N GLU A 174 5.18 4.99 -7.98
CA GLU A 174 4.73 3.89 -7.14
C GLU A 174 4.16 4.39 -5.81
N ALA A 175 3.28 3.60 -5.20
CA ALA A 175 2.81 3.84 -3.84
C ALA A 175 2.20 2.60 -3.19
N TYR A 176 2.29 2.54 -1.87
CA TYR A 176 1.34 1.83 -1.03
C TYR A 176 0.19 2.80 -0.71
N HIS A 177 -0.94 2.64 -1.37
CA HIS A 177 -2.14 3.48 -1.18
C HIS A 177 -2.92 3.04 0.06
N THR A 178 -2.29 3.18 1.23
CA THR A 178 -2.75 2.58 2.49
C THR A 178 -3.94 3.33 3.05
N TYR A 179 -5.03 2.61 3.28
CA TYR A 179 -6.24 3.07 3.97
C TYR A 179 -6.16 2.70 5.44
N PHE A 180 -5.99 3.68 6.32
CA PHE A 180 -6.02 3.46 7.77
C PHE A 180 -7.44 3.58 8.30
N ASN A 181 -7.83 2.65 9.19
CA ASN A 181 -9.07 2.74 9.92
C ASN A 181 -8.91 3.71 11.08
N VAL A 182 -9.84 4.64 11.22
CA VAL A 182 -9.85 5.66 12.27
C VAL A 182 -11.20 5.71 12.97
N SER A 183 -11.22 6.24 14.19
CA SER A 183 -12.45 6.41 14.96
C SER A 183 -13.42 7.39 14.30
N ASP A 184 -12.91 8.53 13.85
CA ASP A 184 -13.59 9.56 13.05
C ASP A 184 -12.54 10.47 12.43
N ILE A 185 -12.61 10.70 11.13
CA ILE A 185 -11.68 11.56 10.39
C ILE A 185 -11.63 12.99 10.93
N ALA A 186 -12.72 13.50 11.48
CA ALA A 186 -12.77 14.84 12.06
C ALA A 186 -12.03 14.97 13.40
N ASN A 187 -11.68 13.85 14.05
CA ASN A 187 -11.05 13.84 15.37
C ASN A 187 -9.60 13.35 15.35
N VAL A 188 -9.07 12.98 14.19
CA VAL A 188 -7.68 12.52 14.06
C VAL A 188 -6.77 13.61 13.53
N SER A 189 -5.48 13.45 13.77
CA SER A 189 -4.45 14.32 13.21
C SER A 189 -3.27 13.52 12.69
N VAL A 190 -2.55 14.10 11.72
CA VAL A 190 -1.30 13.53 11.20
C VAL A 190 -0.17 14.50 11.45
N THR A 191 0.92 14.02 12.07
CA THR A 191 2.15 14.76 12.32
C THR A 191 3.32 14.15 11.56
N GLY A 192 4.42 14.88 11.45
CA GLY A 192 5.62 14.49 10.71
C GLY A 192 5.68 15.07 9.30
N LEU A 193 4.72 15.91 8.92
CA LEU A 193 4.64 16.59 7.61
C LEU A 193 4.81 18.10 7.72
N GLU A 194 5.09 18.59 8.89
CA GLU A 194 5.34 20.01 9.17
C GLU A 194 6.55 20.50 8.37
N ASP A 195 6.47 21.72 7.87
CA ASP A 195 7.48 22.39 7.02
C ASP A 195 7.75 21.69 5.66
N CYS A 196 6.95 20.67 5.31
CA CYS A 196 7.02 20.00 4.01
C CYS A 196 6.22 20.79 2.96
N MET A 197 6.82 20.92 1.77
CA MET A 197 6.09 21.40 0.59
C MET A 197 5.11 20.34 0.11
N TYR A 198 3.90 20.75 -0.21
CA TYR A 198 2.90 19.87 -0.83
C TYR A 198 2.29 20.49 -2.09
N SER A 199 1.75 19.63 -2.94
CA SER A 199 0.89 19.96 -4.07
C SER A 199 -0.54 19.52 -3.74
N ASP A 200 -1.50 20.45 -3.72
CA ASP A 200 -2.90 20.20 -3.36
C ASP A 200 -3.73 19.96 -4.64
N LYS A 201 -4.18 18.72 -4.85
CA LYS A 201 -4.97 18.36 -6.04
C LYS A 201 -6.37 18.95 -6.00
N VAL A 202 -6.97 19.14 -4.81
CA VAL A 202 -8.28 19.78 -4.67
C VAL A 202 -8.21 21.24 -5.10
N MET A 203 -7.05 21.88 -4.92
CA MET A 203 -6.78 23.27 -5.29
C MET A 203 -6.02 23.39 -6.63
N GLY A 204 -6.24 22.44 -7.56
CA GLY A 204 -5.64 22.49 -8.90
C GLY A 204 -4.11 22.38 -8.90
N TYR A 205 -3.56 21.58 -7.99
CA TYR A 205 -2.11 21.37 -7.81
C TYR A 205 -1.35 22.60 -7.30
N ALA A 206 -2.02 23.54 -6.62
CA ALA A 206 -1.36 24.65 -5.94
C ALA A 206 -0.32 24.12 -4.93
N ARG A 207 0.86 24.79 -4.88
CA ARG A 207 1.93 24.39 -3.96
C ARG A 207 1.96 25.32 -2.75
N GLN A 208 2.09 24.70 -1.57
CA GLN A 208 2.18 25.41 -0.29
C GLN A 208 3.09 24.62 0.66
N ILE A 209 3.43 25.23 1.79
CA ILE A 209 4.16 24.59 2.89
C ILE A 209 3.15 24.31 4.01
N GLU A 210 3.24 23.13 4.61
CA GLU A 210 2.40 22.75 5.75
C GLU A 210 2.92 23.37 7.03
N HIS A 211 2.01 23.92 7.86
CA HIS A 211 2.36 24.61 9.10
C HIS A 211 1.66 23.97 10.31
N GLY A 212 2.02 22.76 10.65
CA GLY A 212 1.51 22.08 11.83
C GLY A 212 0.92 20.71 11.54
N ALA A 213 0.27 20.12 12.53
CA ALA A 213 -0.40 18.84 12.37
C ALA A 213 -1.58 18.95 11.39
N LEU A 214 -1.72 17.98 10.49
CA LEU A 214 -2.87 17.93 9.61
C LEU A 214 -4.13 17.57 10.40
N CYS A 215 -5.19 18.34 10.21
CA CYS A 215 -6.55 18.05 10.64
C CYS A 215 -7.48 18.13 9.44
N PHE A 216 -8.63 17.45 9.52
CA PHE A 216 -9.51 17.25 8.36
C PHE A 216 -10.89 17.84 8.61
N GLU A 217 -11.33 18.75 7.72
CA GLU A 217 -12.64 19.41 7.78
C GLU A 217 -13.39 19.33 6.43
N ARG A 218 -12.72 18.82 5.39
CA ARG A 218 -13.23 18.74 4.02
C ARG A 218 -12.43 17.71 3.21
N GLU A 219 -12.78 17.52 1.93
CA GLU A 219 -11.97 16.75 0.99
C GLU A 219 -10.51 17.20 1.06
N PHE A 220 -9.61 16.23 1.12
CA PHE A 220 -8.18 16.44 1.23
C PHE A 220 -7.44 15.51 0.27
N ASP A 221 -6.57 16.05 -0.59
CA ASP A 221 -5.75 15.27 -1.53
C ASP A 221 -4.44 16.01 -1.77
N ARG A 222 -3.46 15.80 -0.86
CA ARG A 222 -2.16 16.48 -0.87
C ARG A 222 -1.02 15.51 -1.07
N VAL A 223 -0.12 15.87 -1.98
CA VAL A 223 1.13 15.16 -2.27
C VAL A 223 2.28 15.94 -1.64
N PHE A 224 2.82 15.45 -0.53
CA PHE A 224 3.96 16.03 0.17
C PHE A 224 5.25 15.59 -0.51
N LEU A 225 5.99 16.57 -1.00
CA LEU A 225 7.19 16.40 -1.83
C LEU A 225 8.45 16.39 -0.96
N HIS A 226 9.45 15.60 -1.41
CA HIS A 226 10.75 15.47 -0.72
C HIS A 226 10.65 15.04 0.75
N HIS A 227 9.53 14.41 1.11
CA HIS A 227 9.31 13.87 2.44
C HIS A 227 9.74 12.40 2.51
N ASN A 228 10.72 12.11 3.37
CA ASN A 228 11.26 10.77 3.61
C ASN A 228 11.21 10.33 5.09
N GLY A 229 10.60 11.16 5.94
CA GLY A 229 10.43 10.90 7.36
C GLY A 229 9.24 10.00 7.69
N ASP A 230 9.08 9.70 8.98
CA ASP A 230 7.92 9.01 9.52
C ASP A 230 6.71 9.96 9.59
N CYS A 231 5.50 9.38 9.45
CA CYS A 231 4.24 10.04 9.82
C CYS A 231 3.64 9.35 11.05
N ILE A 232 2.95 10.13 11.88
CA ILE A 232 2.19 9.62 13.01
C ILE A 232 0.73 10.02 12.82
N LEU A 233 -0.14 9.02 12.69
CA LEU A 233 -1.59 9.19 12.74
C LEU A 233 -2.03 9.08 14.20
N ASN A 234 -2.49 10.18 14.77
CA ASN A 234 -3.03 10.23 16.14
C ASN A 234 -4.55 10.01 16.10
N ASP A 235 -5.03 9.03 16.81
CA ASP A 235 -6.45 8.65 16.88
C ASP A 235 -6.92 8.58 18.33
N PRO A 236 -7.34 9.72 18.92
CA PRO A 236 -7.76 9.78 20.32
C PRO A 236 -9.01 8.92 20.60
N GLY A 237 -9.92 8.78 19.64
CA GLY A 237 -11.14 7.99 19.81
C GLY A 237 -10.88 6.51 20.00
N TYR A 238 -9.81 5.98 19.37
CA TYR A 238 -9.33 4.62 19.59
C TYR A 238 -8.16 4.54 20.57
N GLN A 239 -7.78 5.66 21.21
CA GLN A 239 -6.68 5.75 22.18
C GLN A 239 -5.36 5.16 21.65
N ARG A 240 -5.04 5.44 20.38
CA ARG A 240 -3.85 4.91 19.71
C ARG A 240 -3.17 5.92 18.82
N ARG A 241 -1.92 5.62 18.51
CA ARG A 241 -1.15 6.18 17.39
C ARG A 241 -0.81 5.08 16.42
N ILE A 242 -0.80 5.41 15.14
CA ILE A 242 -0.24 4.55 14.11
C ILE A 242 0.98 5.26 13.55
N ARG A 243 2.15 4.63 13.70
CA ARG A 243 3.40 5.10 13.10
C ARG A 243 3.52 4.49 11.71
N ILE A 244 3.80 5.34 10.74
CA ILE A 244 4.06 4.99 9.34
C ILE A 244 5.51 5.34 9.06
N SER A 245 6.39 4.34 9.07
CA SER A 245 7.80 4.50 8.73
C SER A 245 8.05 4.03 7.30
N LYS A 246 9.04 4.63 6.64
CA LYS A 246 9.32 4.33 5.23
C LYS A 246 10.80 4.44 4.87
N SER A 247 11.17 3.78 3.76
CA SER A 247 12.44 3.99 3.08
C SER A 247 12.30 3.77 1.58
N GLY A 248 13.21 4.31 0.78
CA GLY A 248 13.10 4.29 -0.68
C GLY A 248 11.94 5.13 -1.22
N SER A 249 11.38 6.02 -0.39
CA SER A 249 10.25 6.89 -0.70
C SER A 249 10.63 8.33 -0.42
N ASN A 250 10.32 9.23 -1.36
CA ASN A 250 10.52 10.67 -1.22
C ASN A 250 9.20 11.45 -1.27
N THR A 251 8.05 10.76 -1.22
CA THR A 251 6.73 11.38 -1.28
C THR A 251 5.82 10.74 -0.25
N THR A 252 4.99 11.55 0.39
CA THR A 252 3.84 11.08 1.18
C THR A 252 2.58 11.66 0.60
N VAL A 253 1.56 10.85 0.39
CA VAL A 253 0.24 11.34 -0.03
C VAL A 253 -0.72 11.19 1.14
N VAL A 254 -1.46 12.25 1.45
CA VAL A 254 -2.55 12.20 2.42
C VAL A 254 -3.85 12.49 1.69
N TRP A 255 -4.82 11.58 1.82
CA TRP A 255 -6.08 11.66 1.12
C TRP A 255 -7.27 11.24 2.00
N THR A 256 -8.34 12.02 1.93
CA THR A 256 -9.69 11.60 2.32
C THR A 256 -10.70 12.21 1.35
N PRO A 257 -11.67 11.41 0.85
CA PRO A 257 -12.64 11.88 -0.15
C PRO A 257 -13.66 12.84 0.44
N TRP A 258 -13.88 12.82 1.77
CA TRP A 258 -15.03 13.44 2.41
C TRP A 258 -16.37 12.89 1.85
N ALA A 259 -17.52 13.50 2.19
CA ALA A 259 -18.84 12.94 1.89
C ALA A 259 -19.12 12.86 0.38
N ASP A 260 -19.08 13.99 -0.32
CA ASP A 260 -19.55 14.08 -1.70
C ASP A 260 -18.76 13.17 -2.66
N LYS A 261 -17.44 13.18 -2.56
CA LYS A 261 -16.59 12.35 -3.39
C LYS A 261 -16.69 10.86 -3.03
N ALA A 262 -16.84 10.54 -1.73
CA ALA A 262 -17.06 9.16 -1.29
C ALA A 262 -18.33 8.59 -1.92
N HIS A 263 -19.44 9.31 -1.84
CA HIS A 263 -20.73 8.90 -2.42
C HIS A 263 -20.64 8.76 -3.95
N ALA A 264 -19.93 9.66 -4.63
CA ALA A 264 -19.72 9.61 -6.09
C ALA A 264 -18.83 8.45 -6.54
N THR A 265 -17.97 7.91 -5.67
CA THR A 265 -17.02 6.84 -6.03
C THR A 265 -17.71 5.49 -6.23
N GLY A 266 -18.85 5.26 -5.57
CA GLY A 266 -19.75 4.11 -5.78
C GLY A 266 -19.29 2.78 -5.17
N ASP A 267 -18.05 2.67 -4.68
CA ASP A 267 -17.52 1.52 -3.93
C ASP A 267 -17.12 1.90 -2.49
N MET A 268 -17.60 3.05 -2.02
CA MET A 268 -17.53 3.53 -0.64
C MET A 268 -18.93 3.70 0.00
N GLY A 269 -19.98 3.26 -0.70
CA GLY A 269 -21.37 3.40 -0.24
C GLY A 269 -21.89 4.84 -0.24
N THR A 270 -23.11 5.00 0.26
CA THR A 270 -23.79 6.31 0.41
C THR A 270 -23.93 6.71 1.88
N GLY A 271 -23.37 5.95 2.79
CA GLY A 271 -23.37 6.21 4.24
C GLY A 271 -22.10 6.95 4.67
N ASP A 272 -21.85 6.90 5.97
CA ASP A 272 -20.75 7.63 6.63
C ASP A 272 -19.45 6.80 6.78
N GLU A 273 -19.27 5.75 5.98
CA GLU A 273 -18.07 4.92 6.04
C GLU A 273 -16.78 5.72 5.84
N TRP A 274 -16.81 6.73 4.97
CA TRP A 274 -15.69 7.62 4.70
C TRP A 274 -15.16 8.33 5.95
N ARG A 275 -15.99 8.49 6.99
CA ARG A 275 -15.56 9.07 8.25
C ARG A 275 -14.56 8.19 9.00
N ARG A 276 -14.54 6.91 8.71
CA ARG A 276 -13.67 5.93 9.39
C ARG A 276 -12.38 5.64 8.65
N MET A 277 -12.00 6.47 7.66
CA MET A 277 -10.78 6.24 6.90
C MET A 277 -9.97 7.50 6.61
N VAL A 278 -8.67 7.33 6.54
CA VAL A 278 -7.72 8.26 5.93
C VAL A 278 -6.64 7.46 5.20
N CYS A 279 -6.24 7.91 4.02
CA CYS A 279 -5.06 7.38 3.37
C CYS A 279 -3.83 8.18 3.77
N ILE A 280 -2.77 7.47 4.16
CA ILE A 280 -1.41 8.01 4.30
C ILE A 280 -0.50 7.08 3.50
N GLU A 281 -0.06 7.55 2.34
CA GLU A 281 0.56 6.72 1.34
C GLU A 281 2.07 6.92 1.32
N THR A 282 2.81 5.82 1.38
CA THR A 282 4.25 5.79 1.11
C THR A 282 4.43 5.73 -0.40
N ALA A 283 4.97 6.78 -1.02
CA ALA A 283 4.96 6.94 -2.46
C ALA A 283 6.27 7.49 -3.06
N ASN A 284 6.40 7.32 -4.37
CA ASN A 284 7.29 8.06 -5.26
C ASN A 284 6.45 8.57 -6.43
N ALA A 285 6.07 9.84 -6.38
CA ALA A 285 5.10 10.44 -7.30
C ALA A 285 5.52 11.85 -7.72
N LEU A 286 4.93 12.35 -8.80
CA LEU A 286 5.24 13.65 -9.40
C LEU A 286 6.74 13.76 -9.72
N GLU A 287 7.43 14.81 -9.24
CA GLU A 287 8.87 15.01 -9.46
C GLU A 287 9.76 13.98 -8.73
N ASN A 288 9.20 13.21 -7.80
CA ASN A 288 9.93 12.19 -7.04
C ASN A 288 9.77 10.78 -7.65
N MET A 289 9.35 10.66 -8.91
CA MET A 289 9.38 9.38 -9.62
C MET A 289 10.80 8.80 -9.65
N VAL A 290 10.91 7.47 -9.66
CA VAL A 290 12.19 6.76 -9.55
C VAL A 290 12.72 6.37 -10.92
N VAL A 291 13.98 6.73 -11.20
CA VAL A 291 14.73 6.22 -12.36
C VAL A 291 15.48 4.96 -11.94
N ILE A 292 15.19 3.83 -12.58
CA ILE A 292 15.87 2.56 -12.31
C ILE A 292 16.81 2.24 -13.48
N ASN A 293 18.11 2.27 -13.22
CA ASN A 293 19.15 1.93 -14.20
C ASN A 293 19.16 0.42 -14.54
N PRO A 294 19.72 0.01 -15.69
CA PRO A 294 19.83 -1.39 -16.08
C PRO A 294 20.43 -2.28 -14.97
N ASN A 295 19.83 -3.42 -14.74
CA ASN A 295 20.23 -4.42 -13.74
C ASN A 295 20.27 -3.87 -12.28
N LYS A 296 19.59 -2.76 -12.02
CA LYS A 296 19.43 -2.23 -10.66
C LYS A 296 18.04 -2.54 -10.12
N THR A 297 17.98 -2.64 -8.80
CA THR A 297 16.73 -2.82 -8.05
C THR A 297 16.49 -1.61 -7.16
N HIS A 298 15.29 -1.06 -7.24
CA HIS A 298 14.76 -0.11 -6.28
C HIS A 298 13.84 -0.84 -5.30
N VAL A 299 13.83 -0.45 -4.04
CA VAL A 299 12.95 -1.03 -3.02
C VAL A 299 12.19 0.10 -2.32
N LEU A 300 10.87 0.08 -2.46
CA LEU A 300 9.95 0.89 -1.67
C LEU A 300 9.57 0.11 -0.42
N THR A 301 9.84 0.67 0.77
CA THR A 301 9.49 0.05 2.05
C THR A 301 8.47 0.91 2.80
N ALA A 302 7.44 0.27 3.35
CA ALA A 302 6.57 0.84 4.37
C ALA A 302 6.49 -0.11 5.58
N GLU A 303 6.49 0.45 6.79
CA GLU A 303 6.29 -0.30 8.04
C GLU A 303 5.27 0.42 8.92
N TYR A 304 4.26 -0.32 9.39
CA TYR A 304 3.20 0.19 10.25
C TYR A 304 3.27 -0.44 11.63
N SER A 305 3.15 0.38 12.65
CA SER A 305 3.05 -0.08 14.05
C SER A 305 1.98 0.68 14.81
N VAL A 306 1.36 0.02 15.78
CA VAL A 306 0.34 0.60 16.67
C VAL A 306 0.96 0.83 18.03
N GLU A 307 0.79 2.05 18.53
CA GLU A 307 1.26 2.49 19.85
C GLU A 307 0.04 3.00 20.64
N ALA A 308 0.01 2.79 21.96
CA ALA A 308 -0.97 3.45 22.83
C ALA A 308 -0.71 4.97 22.87
N LEU A 309 -1.78 5.77 23.05
CA LEU A 309 -1.67 7.20 23.32
C LEU A 309 -1.17 7.46 24.72
#